data_6d8b1aba7fe592c3afe95f6a653a568c
#
_entry.id   6d8b1aba7fe592c3afe95f6a653a568c
#
_cell.length_a   1.000
_cell.length_b   1.000
_cell.length_c   1.000
_cell.angle_alpha   90.00
_cell.angle_beta   90.00
_cell.angle_gamma   90.00
#
_symmetry.space_group_name_H-M   'P 1'
#
loop_
_entity.id
_entity.type
_entity.pdbx_description
1 polymer ?
#
loop_
_entity_poly.entity_id
_entity_poly.type
_entity_poly.pdbx_seq_one_letter_code
_entity_poly.pdbx_strand_id
1 'polypeptide(L)'
;MNFVSDLFRNIGIWFHTWLSGFLPSWSVLLIDYVLGGIILLVGILVAVLFVIWVERKVVSRLQDRLGPNRVGPWGLFQAVADVLKLLTKELTTPDGAEKISFNLAPLLVVFPTIMILAVIPWSQNIIGSDLNIGVLYIVALGSIGVMATLMAGWSSNNKYALLGGFRVVAQLLSYEIPMVLAMLSVVLLGGTMSMQGLVEAQGGGFLNLPYWRVFVIPLGFLVYFISALAEMERTPFDLLEADSEIVAGFFIEYSGMKFAWFFLASYINTVLLSAIATTTFLGGWQGPFVQRAPVLGIFYFAAKTLLVIVFIFWIRGTFPRFRIDQLMGFAWKVLVPLALIVLLLVAVVVKLPVSPLVQQAILFVSNIAVLLAALGLLGRRLRVATERQRLGGRI
;
A
#
# COMPACT_ATOMS: atom_id res chain seq x y z
N MET A 1 -33.86 3.51 7.03
CA MET A 1 -34.02 2.71 5.80
C MET A 1 -32.63 2.14 5.45
N ASN A 2 -32.30 1.03 6.11
CA ASN A 2 -30.95 0.43 6.07
C ASN A 2 -30.95 -0.89 5.30
N PHE A 3 -31.78 -0.96 4.22
CA PHE A 3 -32.09 -2.23 3.54
C PHE A 3 -30.83 -2.98 3.05
N VAL A 4 -29.83 -2.28 2.52
CA VAL A 4 -28.65 -2.95 1.92
C VAL A 4 -27.59 -3.31 2.96
N SER A 5 -27.36 -2.47 3.99
CA SER A 5 -26.45 -2.82 5.10
C SER A 5 -27.02 -3.96 5.94
N ASP A 6 -28.36 -3.95 6.12
CA ASP A 6 -29.06 -5.01 6.82
C ASP A 6 -29.14 -6.27 5.97
N LEU A 7 -29.14 -6.16 4.63
CA LEU A 7 -29.16 -7.31 3.73
C LEU A 7 -27.92 -8.19 3.90
N PHE A 8 -26.71 -7.64 3.85
CA PHE A 8 -25.48 -8.40 4.04
C PHE A 8 -25.38 -9.02 5.45
N ARG A 9 -25.76 -8.25 6.46
CA ARG A 9 -25.82 -8.73 7.83
C ARG A 9 -26.89 -9.81 8.00
N ASN A 10 -28.07 -9.62 7.43
CA ASN A 10 -29.17 -10.59 7.52
C ASN A 10 -28.85 -11.87 6.75
N ILE A 11 -28.17 -11.79 5.59
CA ILE A 11 -27.68 -12.98 4.88
C ILE A 11 -26.70 -13.76 5.77
N GLY A 12 -25.73 -13.08 6.41
CA GLY A 12 -24.80 -13.71 7.33
C GLY A 12 -25.49 -14.36 8.52
N ILE A 13 -26.42 -13.65 9.17
CA ILE A 13 -27.20 -14.18 10.30
C ILE A 13 -28.10 -15.37 9.86
N TRP A 14 -28.76 -15.25 8.72
CA TRP A 14 -29.57 -16.32 8.16
C TRP A 14 -28.75 -17.58 7.87
N PHE A 15 -27.59 -17.42 7.27
CA PHE A 15 -26.65 -18.50 6.96
C PHE A 15 -26.13 -19.18 8.24
N HIS A 16 -25.73 -18.38 9.22
CA HIS A 16 -25.27 -18.85 10.51
C HIS A 16 -26.37 -19.63 11.25
N THR A 17 -27.61 -19.11 11.29
CA THR A 17 -28.75 -19.77 11.94
C THR A 17 -29.19 -21.03 11.21
N TRP A 18 -29.09 -21.04 9.88
CA TRP A 18 -29.37 -22.24 9.08
C TRP A 18 -28.37 -23.36 9.36
N LEU A 19 -27.05 -23.04 9.39
CA LEU A 19 -25.99 -23.99 9.71
C LEU A 19 -26.06 -24.50 11.15
N SER A 20 -26.40 -23.64 12.10
CA SER A 20 -26.51 -24.00 13.52
C SER A 20 -27.65 -25.01 13.81
N GLY A 21 -28.60 -25.16 12.88
CA GLY A 21 -29.62 -26.19 12.95
C GLY A 21 -29.12 -27.62 12.63
N PHE A 22 -27.99 -27.76 11.96
CA PHE A 22 -27.46 -29.06 11.50
C PHE A 22 -26.10 -29.42 12.09
N LEU A 23 -25.31 -28.44 12.54
CA LEU A 23 -23.91 -28.61 12.91
C LEU A 23 -23.64 -28.10 14.34
N PRO A 24 -22.65 -28.68 15.05
CA PRO A 24 -22.22 -28.17 16.34
C PRO A 24 -21.59 -26.76 16.21
N SER A 25 -21.68 -25.94 17.26
CA SER A 25 -21.30 -24.53 17.27
C SER A 25 -19.86 -24.25 16.81
N TRP A 26 -18.92 -25.12 17.17
CA TRP A 26 -17.51 -24.95 16.75
C TRP A 26 -17.30 -25.10 15.24
N SER A 27 -18.06 -26.02 14.59
CA SER A 27 -17.95 -26.22 13.14
C SER A 27 -18.63 -25.10 12.36
N VAL A 28 -19.71 -24.53 12.86
CA VAL A 28 -20.38 -23.36 12.29
C VAL A 28 -19.44 -22.17 12.32
N LEU A 29 -18.77 -21.89 13.44
CA LEU A 29 -17.77 -20.84 13.56
C LEU A 29 -16.62 -21.03 12.58
N LEU A 30 -16.11 -22.24 12.44
CA LEU A 30 -15.04 -22.56 11.49
C LEU A 30 -15.46 -22.30 10.04
N ILE A 31 -16.68 -22.70 9.67
CA ILE A 31 -17.24 -22.45 8.33
C ILE A 31 -17.38 -20.94 8.08
N ASP A 32 -17.89 -20.18 9.04
CA ASP A 32 -18.07 -18.73 8.91
C ASP A 32 -16.71 -18.02 8.70
N TYR A 33 -15.67 -18.39 9.45
CA TYR A 33 -14.32 -17.82 9.26
C TYR A 33 -13.70 -18.21 7.91
N VAL A 34 -13.86 -19.46 7.49
CA VAL A 34 -13.36 -19.94 6.19
C VAL A 34 -14.07 -19.22 5.04
N LEU A 35 -15.39 -19.08 5.11
CA LEU A 35 -16.16 -18.35 4.12
C LEU A 35 -15.77 -16.86 4.08
N GLY A 36 -15.63 -16.23 5.24
CA GLY A 36 -15.15 -14.85 5.33
C GLY A 36 -13.79 -14.67 4.68
N GLY A 37 -12.86 -15.59 4.94
CA GLY A 37 -11.54 -15.61 4.31
C GLY A 37 -11.59 -15.79 2.78
N ILE A 38 -12.45 -16.70 2.29
CA ILE A 38 -12.65 -16.91 0.85
C ILE A 38 -13.27 -15.68 0.19
N ILE A 39 -14.26 -15.04 0.79
CA ILE A 39 -14.87 -13.80 0.27
C ILE A 39 -13.83 -12.69 0.16
N LEU A 40 -12.99 -12.49 1.18
CA LEU A 40 -11.90 -11.53 1.16
C LEU A 40 -10.90 -11.84 0.04
N LEU A 41 -10.49 -13.10 -0.08
CA LEU A 41 -9.55 -13.54 -1.09
C LEU A 41 -10.09 -13.35 -2.51
N VAL A 42 -11.32 -13.74 -2.76
CA VAL A 42 -11.95 -13.53 -4.08
C VAL A 42 -12.14 -12.04 -4.36
N GLY A 43 -12.56 -11.27 -3.36
CA GLY A 43 -12.74 -9.82 -3.48
C GLY A 43 -11.43 -9.12 -3.88
N ILE A 44 -10.30 -9.47 -3.26
CA ILE A 44 -9.02 -8.86 -3.61
C ILE A 44 -8.51 -9.31 -4.98
N LEU A 45 -8.71 -10.58 -5.35
CA LEU A 45 -8.32 -11.05 -6.69
C LEU A 45 -9.09 -10.30 -7.78
N VAL A 46 -10.39 -10.08 -7.60
CA VAL A 46 -11.20 -9.27 -8.53
C VAL A 46 -10.72 -7.81 -8.55
N ALA A 47 -10.43 -7.24 -7.38
CA ALA A 47 -9.90 -5.88 -7.29
C ALA A 47 -8.55 -5.75 -8.00
N VAL A 48 -7.65 -6.73 -7.86
CA VAL A 48 -6.34 -6.74 -8.56
C VAL A 48 -6.53 -6.81 -10.08
N LEU A 49 -7.41 -7.67 -10.59
CA LEU A 49 -7.71 -7.74 -12.03
C LEU A 49 -8.20 -6.39 -12.56
N PHE A 50 -9.06 -5.72 -11.79
CA PHE A 50 -9.54 -4.39 -12.13
C PHE A 50 -8.41 -3.34 -12.09
N VAL A 51 -7.55 -3.37 -11.06
CA VAL A 51 -6.41 -2.44 -10.91
C VAL A 51 -5.40 -2.62 -12.06
N ILE A 52 -5.10 -3.84 -12.49
CA ILE A 52 -4.26 -4.12 -13.67
C ILE A 52 -4.86 -3.49 -14.93
N TRP A 53 -6.17 -3.60 -15.11
CA TRP A 53 -6.85 -2.98 -16.24
C TRP A 53 -6.78 -1.44 -16.16
N VAL A 54 -7.04 -0.84 -14.98
CA VAL A 54 -6.94 0.61 -14.75
C VAL A 54 -5.54 1.11 -15.07
N GLU A 55 -4.49 0.44 -14.56
CA GLU A 55 -3.10 0.79 -14.82
C GLU A 55 -2.81 0.86 -16.32
N ARG A 56 -3.15 -0.21 -17.06
CA ARG A 56 -2.92 -0.27 -18.50
C ARG A 56 -3.68 0.82 -19.26
N LYS A 57 -4.87 1.22 -18.79
CA LYS A 57 -5.64 2.31 -19.37
C LYS A 57 -5.05 3.69 -19.06
N VAL A 58 -4.69 3.94 -17.81
CA VAL A 58 -4.10 5.22 -17.39
C VAL A 58 -2.77 5.45 -18.08
N VAL A 59 -1.85 4.48 -18.00
CA VAL A 59 -0.51 4.59 -18.60
C VAL A 59 -0.60 4.74 -20.13
N SER A 60 -1.48 3.99 -20.79
CA SER A 60 -1.64 4.11 -22.23
C SER A 60 -2.14 5.49 -22.67
N ARG A 61 -3.08 6.10 -21.91
CA ARG A 61 -3.55 7.46 -22.17
C ARG A 61 -2.47 8.52 -21.98
N LEU A 62 -1.59 8.34 -20.99
CA LEU A 62 -0.44 9.23 -20.78
C LEU A 62 0.59 9.13 -21.93
N GLN A 63 0.62 7.99 -22.62
CA GLN A 63 1.52 7.73 -23.75
C GLN A 63 0.85 7.93 -25.13
N ASP A 64 -0.31 8.59 -25.18
CA ASP A 64 -1.10 8.83 -26.40
C ASP A 64 -1.40 7.57 -27.23
N ARG A 65 -1.58 6.42 -26.55
CA ARG A 65 -1.92 5.13 -27.17
C ARG A 65 -3.20 4.53 -26.58
N LEU A 66 -3.85 3.66 -27.36
CA LEU A 66 -4.99 2.88 -26.90
C LEU A 66 -4.48 1.72 -26.04
N GLY A 67 -4.99 1.63 -24.80
CA GLY A 67 -4.78 0.46 -23.96
C GLY A 67 -5.59 -0.76 -24.45
N PRO A 68 -5.62 -1.86 -23.66
CA PRO A 68 -6.37 -3.07 -24.01
C PRO A 68 -7.82 -2.73 -24.40
N ASN A 69 -8.26 -3.16 -25.59
CA ASN A 69 -9.59 -2.81 -26.10
C ASN A 69 -10.34 -3.96 -26.78
N ARG A 70 -9.66 -5.10 -27.06
CA ARG A 70 -10.22 -6.19 -27.89
C ARG A 70 -10.85 -7.33 -27.08
N VAL A 71 -10.30 -7.66 -25.91
CA VAL A 71 -10.74 -8.81 -25.11
C VAL A 71 -11.82 -8.36 -24.12
N GLY A 72 -13.08 -8.60 -24.48
CA GLY A 72 -14.27 -8.16 -23.74
C GLY A 72 -14.55 -6.67 -23.86
N PRO A 73 -15.57 -6.15 -23.10
CA PRO A 73 -15.93 -4.73 -23.16
C PRO A 73 -14.74 -3.89 -22.70
N TRP A 74 -14.26 -3.00 -23.58
CA TRP A 74 -13.11 -2.11 -23.36
C TRP A 74 -11.81 -2.81 -22.90
N GLY A 75 -11.67 -4.12 -23.19
CA GLY A 75 -10.48 -4.90 -22.80
C GLY A 75 -10.43 -5.32 -21.33
N LEU A 76 -11.56 -5.35 -20.61
CA LEU A 76 -11.63 -5.70 -19.19
C LEU A 76 -11.13 -7.13 -18.92
N PHE A 77 -11.43 -8.08 -19.81
CA PHE A 77 -11.03 -9.49 -19.64
C PHE A 77 -9.57 -9.77 -20.05
N GLN A 78 -8.80 -8.75 -20.47
CA GLN A 78 -7.39 -8.96 -20.81
C GLN A 78 -6.57 -9.48 -19.63
N ALA A 79 -6.81 -8.96 -18.41
CA ALA A 79 -6.14 -9.40 -17.20
C ALA A 79 -6.44 -10.89 -16.89
N VAL A 80 -7.66 -11.35 -17.15
CA VAL A 80 -8.03 -12.77 -17.00
C VAL A 80 -7.30 -13.64 -18.01
N ALA A 81 -7.21 -13.20 -19.27
CA ALA A 81 -6.44 -13.92 -20.31
C ALA A 81 -4.96 -14.04 -19.94
N ASP A 82 -4.37 -13.00 -19.31
CA ASP A 82 -2.99 -13.05 -18.86
C ASP A 82 -2.78 -14.06 -17.72
N VAL A 83 -3.73 -14.17 -16.79
CA VAL A 83 -3.71 -15.21 -15.72
C VAL A 83 -3.81 -16.61 -16.33
N LEU A 84 -4.74 -16.85 -17.26
CA LEU A 84 -4.88 -18.13 -17.92
C LEU A 84 -3.60 -18.53 -18.68
N LYS A 85 -2.96 -17.58 -19.36
CA LYS A 85 -1.66 -17.80 -20.01
C LYS A 85 -0.58 -18.25 -19.02
N LEU A 86 -0.49 -17.61 -17.83
CA LEU A 86 0.50 -17.96 -16.82
C LEU A 86 0.21 -19.32 -16.16
N LEU A 87 -1.07 -19.72 -16.05
CA LEU A 87 -1.47 -21.04 -15.58
C LEU A 87 -1.05 -22.17 -16.50
N THR A 88 -1.06 -21.94 -17.82
CA THR A 88 -0.69 -22.94 -18.83
C THR A 88 0.79 -22.94 -19.18
N LYS A 89 1.55 -21.94 -18.70
CA LYS A 89 2.99 -21.83 -18.96
C LYS A 89 3.79 -22.83 -18.14
N GLU A 90 4.84 -23.39 -18.73
CA GLU A 90 5.73 -24.34 -18.07
C GLU A 90 6.38 -23.77 -16.79
N LEU A 91 6.45 -24.61 -15.77
CA LEU A 91 7.12 -24.32 -14.50
C LEU A 91 8.56 -24.86 -14.58
N THR A 92 9.49 -24.01 -14.95
CA THR A 92 10.92 -24.33 -14.92
C THR A 92 11.50 -24.05 -13.53
N THR A 93 12.40 -24.96 -13.08
CA THR A 93 13.18 -24.78 -11.85
C THR A 93 14.63 -25.08 -12.20
N PRO A 94 15.58 -24.17 -11.94
CA PRO A 94 17.00 -24.43 -12.21
C PRO A 94 17.52 -25.63 -11.40
N ASP A 95 18.41 -26.43 -11.98
CA ASP A 95 18.95 -27.61 -11.30
C ASP A 95 19.77 -27.24 -10.05
N GLY A 96 20.44 -26.09 -10.06
CA GLY A 96 21.21 -25.59 -8.93
C GLY A 96 20.40 -24.87 -7.86
N ALA A 97 19.07 -24.68 -8.04
CA ALA A 97 18.24 -23.97 -7.08
C ALA A 97 17.92 -24.82 -5.86
N GLU A 98 17.85 -24.18 -4.69
CA GLU A 98 17.39 -24.81 -3.45
C GLU A 98 15.86 -24.97 -3.48
N LYS A 99 15.39 -26.17 -3.83
CA LYS A 99 13.99 -26.44 -4.18
C LYS A 99 12.97 -26.04 -3.11
N ILE A 100 13.28 -26.20 -1.83
CA ILE A 100 12.35 -25.88 -0.73
C ILE A 100 12.15 -24.37 -0.65
N SER A 101 13.23 -23.62 -0.48
CA SER A 101 13.21 -22.16 -0.36
C SER A 101 12.68 -21.49 -1.65
N PHE A 102 13.05 -22.03 -2.81
CA PHE A 102 12.59 -21.56 -4.11
C PHE A 102 11.07 -21.69 -4.30
N ASN A 103 10.45 -22.76 -3.81
CA ASN A 103 9.00 -22.95 -3.90
C ASN A 103 8.25 -22.20 -2.79
N LEU A 104 8.88 -22.00 -1.64
CA LEU A 104 8.25 -21.34 -0.49
C LEU A 104 8.24 -19.81 -0.63
N ALA A 105 9.25 -19.23 -1.27
CA ALA A 105 9.39 -17.78 -1.41
C ALA A 105 8.16 -17.09 -2.04
N PRO A 106 7.59 -17.53 -3.18
CA PRO A 106 6.40 -16.90 -3.77
C PRO A 106 5.19 -16.93 -2.83
N LEU A 107 5.02 -18.01 -2.06
CA LEU A 107 3.93 -18.14 -1.08
C LEU A 107 4.11 -17.16 0.08
N LEU A 108 5.33 -17.03 0.59
CA LEU A 108 5.66 -16.13 1.69
C LEU A 108 5.57 -14.64 1.30
N VAL A 109 5.64 -14.29 0.02
CA VAL A 109 5.39 -12.91 -0.43
C VAL A 109 3.89 -12.60 -0.43
N VAL A 110 3.05 -13.53 -0.89
CA VAL A 110 1.59 -13.32 -1.02
C VAL A 110 0.87 -13.46 0.31
N PHE A 111 1.27 -14.41 1.16
CA PHE A 111 0.59 -14.71 2.42
C PHE A 111 0.43 -13.49 3.35
N PRO A 112 1.49 -12.70 3.64
CA PRO A 112 1.36 -11.51 4.50
C PRO A 112 0.42 -10.46 3.90
N THR A 113 0.48 -10.24 2.59
CA THR A 113 -0.35 -9.23 1.93
C THR A 113 -1.84 -9.54 2.04
N ILE A 114 -2.23 -10.82 1.95
CA ILE A 114 -3.60 -11.27 2.18
C ILE A 114 -3.99 -11.10 3.65
N MET A 115 -3.12 -11.46 4.58
CA MET A 115 -3.38 -11.34 6.02
C MET A 115 -3.62 -9.89 6.46
N ILE A 116 -2.90 -8.94 5.90
CA ILE A 116 -3.07 -7.51 6.22
C ILE A 116 -4.46 -7.02 5.81
N LEU A 117 -5.04 -7.53 4.72
CA LEU A 117 -6.37 -7.14 4.26
C LEU A 117 -7.48 -7.40 5.28
N ALA A 118 -7.31 -8.40 6.14
CA ALA A 118 -8.28 -8.73 7.19
C ALA A 118 -8.45 -7.63 8.24
N VAL A 119 -7.44 -6.76 8.41
CA VAL A 119 -7.43 -5.69 9.42
C VAL A 119 -7.88 -4.34 8.83
N ILE A 120 -8.04 -4.24 7.50
CA ILE A 120 -8.48 -3.01 6.85
C ILE A 120 -10.00 -2.84 7.00
N PRO A 121 -10.48 -1.71 7.56
CA PRO A 121 -11.90 -1.41 7.68
C PRO A 121 -12.47 -0.89 6.35
N TRP A 122 -13.15 -1.75 5.61
CA TRP A 122 -13.78 -1.41 4.33
C TRP A 122 -15.02 -0.55 4.50
N SER A 123 -15.73 -0.70 5.64
CA SER A 123 -16.87 0.11 6.05
C SER A 123 -17.02 0.03 7.56
N GLN A 124 -17.96 0.78 8.14
CA GLN A 124 -18.24 0.80 9.58
C GLN A 124 -18.46 -0.60 10.19
N ASN A 125 -19.11 -1.50 9.43
CA ASN A 125 -19.47 -2.85 9.87
C ASN A 125 -18.79 -3.96 9.05
N ILE A 126 -17.88 -3.61 8.15
CA ILE A 126 -17.17 -4.56 7.27
C ILE A 126 -15.69 -4.46 7.53
N ILE A 127 -15.25 -5.28 8.47
CA ILE A 127 -13.85 -5.50 8.82
C ILE A 127 -13.67 -7.01 9.08
N GLY A 128 -12.57 -7.58 8.64
CA GLY A 128 -12.29 -8.99 8.89
C GLY A 128 -12.00 -9.27 10.36
N SER A 129 -11.11 -8.47 10.96
CA SER A 129 -10.79 -8.54 12.39
C SER A 129 -10.33 -7.16 12.87
N ASP A 130 -11.00 -6.63 13.89
CA ASP A 130 -10.56 -5.38 14.53
C ASP A 130 -9.54 -5.71 15.62
N LEU A 131 -8.27 -5.47 15.31
CA LEU A 131 -7.16 -5.67 16.24
C LEU A 131 -6.79 -4.34 16.90
N ASN A 132 -6.73 -4.33 18.25
CA ASN A 132 -6.28 -3.15 19.01
C ASN A 132 -4.89 -2.66 18.61
N ILE A 133 -4.06 -3.54 18.03
CA ILE A 133 -2.69 -3.28 17.56
C ILE A 133 -2.58 -3.39 16.04
N GLY A 134 -3.64 -3.02 15.31
CA GLY A 134 -3.75 -3.19 13.86
C GLY A 134 -2.59 -2.59 13.06
N VAL A 135 -2.11 -1.40 13.43
CA VAL A 135 -0.96 -0.76 12.78
C VAL A 135 0.32 -1.57 12.97
N LEU A 136 0.58 -2.07 14.19
CA LEU A 136 1.76 -2.91 14.46
C LEU A 136 1.68 -4.24 13.71
N TYR A 137 0.49 -4.84 13.61
CA TYR A 137 0.27 -6.05 12.84
C TYR A 137 0.60 -5.87 11.35
N ILE A 138 0.21 -4.73 10.75
CA ILE A 138 0.52 -4.40 9.36
C ILE A 138 2.03 -4.35 9.13
N VAL A 139 2.76 -3.65 9.99
CA VAL A 139 4.23 -3.51 9.91
C VAL A 139 4.90 -4.87 10.07
N ALA A 140 4.50 -5.65 11.07
CA ALA A 140 5.09 -6.97 11.33
C ALA A 140 4.92 -7.94 10.16
N LEU A 141 3.76 -7.92 9.49
CA LEU A 141 3.53 -8.75 8.31
C LEU A 141 4.28 -8.23 7.08
N GLY A 142 4.41 -6.91 6.91
CA GLY A 142 5.19 -6.32 5.83
C GLY A 142 6.63 -6.82 5.81
N SER A 143 7.27 -6.89 6.98
CA SER A 143 8.65 -7.38 7.13
C SER A 143 8.85 -8.85 6.68
N ILE A 144 7.81 -9.69 6.74
CA ILE A 144 7.87 -11.08 6.20
C ILE A 144 8.04 -11.04 4.67
N GLY A 145 7.36 -10.13 3.98
CA GLY A 145 7.50 -9.95 2.53
C GLY A 145 8.92 -9.63 2.11
N VAL A 146 9.61 -8.76 2.88
CA VAL A 146 11.02 -8.41 2.65
C VAL A 146 11.92 -9.64 2.78
N MET A 147 11.72 -10.47 3.82
CA MET A 147 12.48 -11.72 4.01
C MET A 147 12.23 -12.71 2.88
N ALA A 148 10.98 -12.82 2.41
CA ALA A 148 10.60 -13.71 1.32
C ALA A 148 11.26 -13.31 -0.03
N THR A 149 11.39 -12.01 -0.29
CA THR A 149 12.09 -11.48 -1.48
C THR A 149 13.59 -11.83 -1.44
N LEU A 150 14.23 -11.68 -0.27
CA LEU A 150 15.63 -12.11 -0.10
C LEU A 150 15.79 -13.61 -0.32
N MET A 151 14.88 -14.41 0.24
CA MET A 151 14.89 -15.86 0.08
C MET A 151 14.73 -16.27 -1.39
N ALA A 152 13.90 -15.55 -2.16
CA ALA A 152 13.75 -15.78 -3.60
C ALA A 152 15.05 -15.56 -4.37
N GLY A 153 15.75 -14.45 -4.10
CA GLY A 153 17.05 -14.16 -4.72
C GLY A 153 18.14 -15.15 -4.34
N TRP A 154 18.19 -15.55 -3.06
CA TRP A 154 19.17 -16.53 -2.57
C TRP A 154 18.96 -17.93 -3.14
N SER A 155 17.73 -18.43 -3.09
CA SER A 155 17.38 -19.80 -3.49
C SER A 155 17.55 -20.07 -5.00
N SER A 156 17.57 -19.01 -5.82
CA SER A 156 17.76 -19.09 -7.27
C SER A 156 19.16 -19.53 -7.70
N ASN A 157 20.14 -19.53 -6.78
CA ASN A 157 21.56 -19.85 -7.04
C ASN A 157 22.16 -19.11 -8.24
N ASN A 158 21.70 -17.88 -8.48
CA ASN A 158 22.16 -17.01 -9.54
C ASN A 158 22.69 -15.70 -8.93
N LYS A 159 23.93 -15.32 -9.30
CA LYS A 159 24.57 -14.09 -8.78
C LYS A 159 23.78 -12.82 -9.09
N TYR A 160 23.12 -12.73 -10.23
CA TYR A 160 22.28 -11.57 -10.60
C TYR A 160 20.99 -11.53 -9.80
N ALA A 161 20.34 -12.69 -9.58
CA ALA A 161 19.16 -12.79 -8.73
C ALA A 161 19.47 -12.41 -7.27
N LEU A 162 20.61 -12.84 -6.76
CA LEU A 162 21.08 -12.52 -5.42
C LEU A 162 21.35 -11.01 -5.26
N LEU A 163 22.07 -10.40 -6.19
CA LEU A 163 22.30 -8.95 -6.20
C LEU A 163 20.99 -8.16 -6.31
N GLY A 164 20.07 -8.65 -7.16
CA GLY A 164 18.72 -8.07 -7.27
C GLY A 164 17.97 -8.12 -5.95
N GLY A 165 17.97 -9.28 -5.27
CA GLY A 165 17.35 -9.45 -3.96
C GLY A 165 17.90 -8.51 -2.90
N PHE A 166 19.24 -8.37 -2.79
CA PHE A 166 19.85 -7.43 -1.84
C PHE A 166 19.50 -5.97 -2.11
N ARG A 167 19.42 -5.56 -3.38
CA ARG A 167 19.04 -4.18 -3.75
C ARG A 167 17.60 -3.86 -3.34
N VAL A 168 16.68 -4.80 -3.59
CA VAL A 168 15.26 -4.66 -3.21
C VAL A 168 15.12 -4.60 -1.70
N VAL A 169 15.74 -5.51 -0.97
CA VAL A 169 15.70 -5.53 0.50
C VAL A 169 16.25 -4.23 1.08
N ALA A 170 17.36 -3.73 0.56
CA ALA A 170 17.92 -2.45 0.99
C ALA A 170 16.94 -1.28 0.75
N GLN A 171 16.22 -1.28 -0.38
CA GLN A 171 15.19 -0.30 -0.67
C GLN A 171 14.02 -0.43 0.31
N LEU A 172 13.40 -1.60 0.41
CA LEU A 172 12.23 -1.82 1.26
C LEU A 172 12.50 -1.44 2.71
N LEU A 173 13.58 -1.94 3.33
CA LEU A 173 13.96 -1.58 4.70
C LEU A 173 14.17 -0.07 4.91
N SER A 174 14.77 0.61 3.92
CA SER A 174 15.06 2.04 4.03
C SER A 174 13.82 2.91 3.94
N TYR A 175 12.79 2.47 3.23
CA TYR A 175 11.53 3.20 3.07
C TYR A 175 10.45 2.76 4.05
N GLU A 176 10.54 1.56 4.62
CA GLU A 176 9.67 1.09 5.70
C GLU A 176 9.81 2.00 6.94
N ILE A 177 11.03 2.42 7.30
CA ILE A 177 11.27 3.27 8.47
C ILE A 177 10.48 4.60 8.41
N PRO A 178 10.63 5.47 7.39
CA PRO A 178 9.86 6.72 7.32
C PRO A 178 8.36 6.48 7.15
N MET A 179 7.92 5.40 6.50
CA MET A 179 6.52 5.01 6.38
C MET A 179 5.90 4.71 7.75
N VAL A 180 6.57 3.90 8.56
CA VAL A 180 6.14 3.57 9.92
C VAL A 180 6.10 4.81 10.81
N LEU A 181 7.12 5.67 10.77
CA LEU A 181 7.14 6.91 11.54
C LEU A 181 5.99 7.86 11.16
N ALA A 182 5.65 7.93 9.86
CA ALA A 182 4.50 8.69 9.40
C ALA A 182 3.17 8.10 9.91
N MET A 183 3.01 6.77 9.89
CA MET A 183 1.84 6.10 10.48
C MET A 183 1.76 6.30 12.00
N LEU A 184 2.89 6.23 12.72
CA LEU A 184 2.92 6.50 14.15
C LEU A 184 2.48 7.93 14.50
N SER A 185 2.76 8.92 13.65
CA SER A 185 2.26 10.29 13.85
C SER A 185 0.73 10.35 13.81
N VAL A 186 0.08 9.53 12.95
CA VAL A 186 -1.39 9.41 12.90
C VAL A 186 -1.92 8.67 14.13
N VAL A 187 -1.23 7.63 14.59
CA VAL A 187 -1.56 6.87 15.81
C VAL A 187 -1.54 7.77 17.03
N LEU A 188 -0.52 8.64 17.18
CA LEU A 188 -0.43 9.61 18.27
C LEU A 188 -1.59 10.60 18.26
N LEU A 189 -2.04 11.05 17.07
CA LEU A 189 -3.20 11.94 16.94
C LEU A 189 -4.53 11.25 17.22
N GLY A 190 -4.63 9.96 16.87
CA GLY A 190 -5.84 9.15 17.05
C GLY A 190 -5.96 8.56 18.46
N GLY A 191 -4.84 8.42 19.18
CA GLY A 191 -4.79 7.78 20.51
C GLY A 191 -5.05 6.26 20.47
N THR A 192 -5.06 5.63 19.30
CA THR A 192 -5.33 4.21 19.11
C THR A 192 -4.48 3.62 17.99
N MET A 193 -4.14 2.31 18.09
CA MET A 193 -3.49 1.55 17.02
C MET A 193 -4.48 0.69 16.23
N SER A 194 -5.77 0.63 16.61
CA SER A 194 -6.81 -0.04 15.83
C SER A 194 -7.07 0.74 14.55
N MET A 195 -7.15 0.04 13.42
CA MET A 195 -7.42 0.65 12.12
C MET A 195 -8.83 1.24 12.06
N GLN A 196 -9.82 0.60 12.68
CA GLN A 196 -11.18 1.13 12.80
C GLN A 196 -11.22 2.35 13.69
N GLY A 197 -10.57 2.32 14.86
CA GLY A 197 -10.48 3.46 15.77
C GLY A 197 -9.78 4.67 15.15
N LEU A 198 -8.78 4.47 14.28
CA LEU A 198 -8.14 5.57 13.53
C LEU A 198 -9.10 6.24 12.55
N VAL A 199 -9.98 5.47 11.89
CA VAL A 199 -11.02 6.04 11.02
C VAL A 199 -12.04 6.80 11.85
N GLU A 200 -12.52 6.23 12.96
CA GLU A 200 -13.52 6.87 13.84
C GLU A 200 -12.99 8.17 14.45
N ALA A 201 -11.72 8.21 14.85
CA ALA A 201 -11.06 9.42 15.37
C ALA A 201 -10.93 10.55 14.33
N GLN A 202 -11.16 10.29 13.06
CA GLN A 202 -11.21 11.29 11.99
C GLN A 202 -12.63 11.80 11.73
N GLY A 203 -13.64 11.32 12.46
CA GLY A 203 -15.03 11.78 12.39
C GLY A 203 -15.28 13.06 13.20
N GLY A 204 -16.43 13.70 12.94
CA GLY A 204 -16.92 14.82 13.75
C GLY A 204 -16.54 16.22 13.26
N GLY A 205 -16.14 16.38 11.99
CA GLY A 205 -15.79 17.66 11.39
C GLY A 205 -16.97 18.61 11.15
N PHE A 206 -16.66 19.86 10.78
CA PHE A 206 -17.60 20.89 10.39
C PHE A 206 -18.53 20.40 9.27
N LEU A 207 -19.82 20.59 9.38
CA LEU A 207 -20.86 20.08 8.44
C LEU A 207 -20.92 18.56 8.31
N ASN A 208 -20.59 17.78 9.36
CA ASN A 208 -20.46 16.33 9.32
C ASN A 208 -19.38 15.82 8.32
N LEU A 209 -18.48 16.68 7.87
CA LEU A 209 -17.31 16.30 7.10
C LEU A 209 -16.21 15.77 8.03
N PRO A 210 -15.58 14.66 7.71
CA PRO A 210 -14.51 14.10 8.52
C PRO A 210 -13.29 15.04 8.58
N TYR A 211 -12.63 15.10 9.73
CA TYR A 211 -11.33 15.76 9.89
C TYR A 211 -10.22 14.84 9.32
N TRP A 212 -9.99 14.91 8.05
CA TRP A 212 -8.96 14.09 7.42
C TRP A 212 -7.56 14.51 7.84
N ARG A 213 -6.75 13.54 8.22
CA ARG A 213 -5.37 13.77 8.68
C ARG A 213 -4.47 14.35 7.59
N VAL A 214 -4.80 14.17 6.32
CA VAL A 214 -4.08 14.80 5.19
C VAL A 214 -4.04 16.32 5.31
N PHE A 215 -5.10 16.95 5.86
CA PHE A 215 -5.14 18.39 6.08
C PHE A 215 -4.50 18.80 7.42
N VAL A 216 -4.46 17.91 8.40
CA VAL A 216 -3.85 18.20 9.71
C VAL A 216 -2.34 18.06 9.68
N ILE A 217 -1.83 16.98 9.07
CA ILE A 217 -0.41 16.65 8.92
C ILE A 217 -0.03 16.37 7.46
N PRO A 218 -0.10 17.38 6.57
CA PRO A 218 0.16 17.20 5.14
C PRO A 218 1.56 16.66 4.83
N LEU A 219 2.57 17.06 5.61
CA LEU A 219 3.93 16.56 5.46
C LEU A 219 4.03 15.08 5.84
N GLY A 220 3.30 14.64 6.88
CA GLY A 220 3.23 13.23 7.25
C GLY A 220 2.61 12.37 6.14
N PHE A 221 1.54 12.86 5.51
CA PHE A 221 0.95 12.21 4.34
C PHE A 221 1.93 12.11 3.16
N LEU A 222 2.66 13.21 2.87
CA LEU A 222 3.64 13.23 1.78
C LEU A 222 4.78 12.25 2.03
N VAL A 223 5.31 12.18 3.24
CA VAL A 223 6.34 11.20 3.63
C VAL A 223 5.81 9.78 3.49
N TYR A 224 4.60 9.51 4.01
CA TYR A 224 3.95 8.20 3.86
C TYR A 224 3.79 7.83 2.39
N PHE A 225 3.25 8.73 1.58
CA PHE A 225 2.94 8.49 0.18
C PHE A 225 4.19 8.18 -0.66
N ILE A 226 5.27 8.94 -0.46
CA ILE A 226 6.55 8.69 -1.15
C ILE A 226 7.15 7.36 -0.70
N SER A 227 7.10 7.06 0.59
CA SER A 227 7.60 5.78 1.13
C SER A 227 6.78 4.59 0.62
N ALA A 228 5.45 4.73 0.56
CA ALA A 228 4.56 3.72 0.01
C ALA A 228 4.81 3.48 -1.49
N LEU A 229 5.11 4.52 -2.28
CA LEU A 229 5.52 4.36 -3.68
C LEU A 229 6.79 3.51 -3.83
N ALA A 230 7.77 3.72 -2.96
CA ALA A 230 9.00 2.94 -2.96
C ALA A 230 8.77 1.48 -2.50
N GLU A 231 7.86 1.28 -1.55
CA GLU A 231 7.45 -0.04 -1.05
C GLU A 231 6.66 -0.86 -2.08
N MET A 232 5.92 -0.19 -2.97
CA MET A 232 5.22 -0.81 -4.10
C MET A 232 6.15 -1.18 -5.25
N GLU A 233 7.44 -0.82 -5.17
CA GLU A 233 8.44 -1.08 -6.21
C GLU A 233 8.02 -0.52 -7.59
N ARG A 234 7.30 0.63 -7.61
CA ARG A 234 6.82 1.29 -8.83
C ARG A 234 7.70 2.47 -9.22
N THR A 235 7.80 2.74 -10.53
CA THR A 235 8.49 3.93 -11.03
C THR A 235 7.99 5.20 -10.30
N PRO A 236 8.85 6.06 -9.76
CA PRO A 236 10.29 6.24 -10.02
C PRO A 236 11.24 5.36 -9.20
N PHE A 237 10.76 4.52 -8.29
CA PHE A 237 11.52 3.68 -7.36
C PHE A 237 11.66 2.22 -7.82
N ASP A 238 11.43 1.96 -9.11
CA ASP A 238 11.45 0.65 -9.73
C ASP A 238 12.89 0.20 -10.04
N LEU A 239 13.56 -0.31 -9.01
CA LEU A 239 14.90 -0.90 -9.14
C LEU A 239 14.86 -2.38 -9.53
N LEU A 240 13.71 -3.02 -9.39
CA LEU A 240 13.46 -4.42 -9.65
C LEU A 240 13.41 -4.75 -11.15
N GLU A 241 12.65 -3.95 -11.90
CA GLU A 241 12.45 -4.12 -13.34
C GLU A 241 13.54 -3.40 -14.17
N ALA A 242 14.70 -3.08 -13.57
CA ALA A 242 15.79 -2.42 -14.28
C ALA A 242 16.53 -3.40 -15.20
N ASP A 243 15.91 -3.78 -16.32
CA ASP A 243 16.48 -4.68 -17.34
C ASP A 243 17.90 -4.28 -17.77
N SER A 244 18.18 -2.98 -17.79
CA SER A 244 19.48 -2.42 -18.16
C SER A 244 20.58 -2.63 -17.11
N GLU A 245 20.25 -2.93 -15.85
CA GLU A 245 21.22 -3.03 -14.76
C GLU A 245 21.40 -4.47 -14.24
N ILE A 246 20.31 -5.23 -14.04
CA ILE A 246 20.32 -6.54 -13.35
C ILE A 246 19.45 -7.58 -14.07
N VAL A 247 19.18 -7.42 -15.35
CA VAL A 247 18.35 -8.31 -16.20
C VAL A 247 16.88 -8.28 -15.75
N ALA A 248 16.49 -8.96 -14.67
CA ALA A 248 15.13 -8.95 -14.13
C ALA A 248 15.11 -9.13 -12.59
N GLY A 249 16.16 -8.74 -11.88
CA GLY A 249 16.20 -8.75 -10.42
C GLY A 249 16.11 -10.14 -9.80
N PHE A 250 15.42 -10.27 -8.65
CA PHE A 250 15.39 -11.51 -7.87
C PHE A 250 14.51 -12.62 -8.49
N PHE A 251 13.62 -12.29 -9.42
CA PHE A 251 12.73 -13.27 -10.04
C PHE A 251 13.17 -13.76 -11.43
N ILE A 252 14.45 -13.57 -11.81
CA ILE A 252 15.02 -14.00 -13.09
C ILE A 252 14.72 -15.48 -13.39
N GLU A 253 14.88 -16.35 -12.40
CA GLU A 253 14.74 -17.80 -12.54
C GLU A 253 13.29 -18.29 -12.37
N TYR A 254 12.37 -17.40 -11.98
CA TYR A 254 10.98 -17.75 -11.76
C TYR A 254 10.18 -17.69 -13.07
N SER A 255 9.39 -18.75 -13.37
CA SER A 255 8.52 -18.83 -14.56
C SER A 255 7.11 -19.26 -14.20
N GLY A 256 6.17 -19.10 -15.15
CA GLY A 256 4.79 -19.53 -15.04
C GLY A 256 4.08 -18.99 -13.80
N MET A 257 3.42 -19.88 -13.04
CA MET A 257 2.67 -19.49 -11.85
C MET A 257 3.53 -18.95 -10.71
N LYS A 258 4.78 -19.39 -10.56
CA LYS A 258 5.69 -18.87 -9.51
C LYS A 258 6.00 -17.39 -9.73
N PHE A 259 6.21 -16.97 -10.96
CA PHE A 259 6.35 -15.57 -11.34
C PHE A 259 5.03 -14.81 -11.13
N ALA A 260 3.89 -15.44 -11.50
CA ALA A 260 2.57 -14.81 -11.29
C ALA A 260 2.28 -14.47 -9.83
N TRP A 261 2.75 -15.28 -8.87
CA TRP A 261 2.58 -15.00 -7.44
C TRP A 261 3.31 -13.73 -6.99
N PHE A 262 4.54 -13.49 -7.46
CA PHE A 262 5.24 -12.22 -7.15
C PHE A 262 4.51 -11.03 -7.75
N PHE A 263 4.05 -11.15 -8.99
CA PHE A 263 3.28 -10.11 -9.67
C PHE A 263 1.95 -9.82 -8.96
N LEU A 264 1.25 -10.87 -8.56
CA LEU A 264 0.02 -10.78 -7.78
C LEU A 264 0.26 -10.04 -6.44
N ALA A 265 1.31 -10.42 -5.71
CA ALA A 265 1.67 -9.77 -4.45
C ALA A 265 1.95 -8.28 -4.61
N SER A 266 2.69 -7.87 -5.65
CA SER A 266 2.96 -6.46 -5.96
C SER A 266 1.68 -5.66 -6.21
N TYR A 267 0.70 -6.23 -6.94
CA TYR A 267 -0.61 -5.56 -7.14
C TYR A 267 -1.48 -5.54 -5.88
N ILE A 268 -1.50 -6.63 -5.11
CA ILE A 268 -2.18 -6.64 -3.80
C ILE A 268 -1.56 -5.57 -2.91
N ASN A 269 -0.23 -5.48 -2.86
CA ASN A 269 0.49 -4.46 -2.06
C ASN A 269 0.13 -3.05 -2.52
N THR A 270 -0.04 -2.80 -3.83
CA THR A 270 -0.51 -1.51 -4.36
C THR A 270 -1.91 -1.15 -3.82
N VAL A 271 -2.86 -2.08 -3.83
CA VAL A 271 -4.20 -1.87 -3.27
C VAL A 271 -4.12 -1.64 -1.77
N LEU A 272 -3.33 -2.45 -1.08
CA LEU A 272 -3.17 -2.45 0.37
C LEU A 272 -2.59 -1.14 0.88
N LEU A 273 -1.46 -0.68 0.35
CA LEU A 273 -0.84 0.58 0.78
C LEU A 273 -1.72 1.79 0.44
N SER A 274 -2.46 1.74 -0.68
CA SER A 274 -3.47 2.76 -0.99
C SER A 274 -4.66 2.73 -0.03
N ALA A 275 -5.10 1.55 0.42
CA ALA A 275 -6.14 1.38 1.42
C ALA A 275 -5.67 1.87 2.81
N ILE A 276 -4.42 1.59 3.19
CA ILE A 276 -3.83 2.11 4.42
C ILE A 276 -3.72 3.65 4.37
N ALA A 277 -3.29 4.25 3.24
CA ALA A 277 -3.32 5.70 3.05
C ALA A 277 -4.73 6.28 3.27
N THR A 278 -5.73 5.59 2.72
CA THR A 278 -7.13 6.00 2.83
C THR A 278 -7.61 5.92 4.28
N THR A 279 -7.30 4.86 5.01
CA THR A 279 -7.70 4.68 6.42
C THR A 279 -6.99 5.66 7.35
N THR A 280 -5.69 5.85 7.16
CA THR A 280 -4.87 6.65 8.08
C THR A 280 -4.97 8.16 7.82
N PHE A 281 -5.05 8.60 6.56
CA PHE A 281 -4.98 10.02 6.22
C PHE A 281 -6.25 10.60 5.60
N LEU A 282 -7.05 9.80 4.87
CA LEU A 282 -8.22 10.27 4.13
C LEU A 282 -9.55 9.93 4.82
N GLY A 283 -9.52 9.54 6.09
CA GLY A 283 -10.72 9.25 6.87
C GLY A 283 -11.44 7.96 6.50
N GLY A 284 -10.78 7.01 5.83
CA GLY A 284 -11.31 5.70 5.52
C GLY A 284 -12.68 5.75 4.82
N TRP A 285 -13.63 5.01 5.36
CA TRP A 285 -15.02 4.93 4.86
C TRP A 285 -15.86 6.17 5.19
N GLN A 286 -15.36 7.14 5.97
CA GLN A 286 -16.11 8.32 6.36
C GLN A 286 -16.33 9.27 5.16
N GLY A 287 -17.55 9.83 5.11
CA GLY A 287 -17.97 10.79 4.10
C GLY A 287 -19.33 11.38 4.43
N PRO A 288 -19.83 12.33 3.62
CA PRO A 288 -21.15 12.92 3.79
C PRO A 288 -22.23 11.83 3.79
N PHE A 289 -23.23 11.96 4.67
CA PHE A 289 -24.40 11.08 4.77
C PHE A 289 -24.14 9.60 5.10
N VAL A 290 -22.92 9.16 5.43
CA VAL A 290 -22.61 7.77 5.80
C VAL A 290 -23.40 7.32 7.02
N GLN A 291 -23.64 8.22 8.00
CA GLN A 291 -24.47 7.92 9.18
C GLN A 291 -25.93 7.56 8.82
N ARG A 292 -26.44 8.09 7.70
CA ARG A 292 -27.80 7.79 7.21
C ARG A 292 -27.86 6.54 6.34
N ALA A 293 -26.79 6.27 5.60
CA ALA A 293 -26.68 5.13 4.69
C ALA A 293 -25.28 4.51 4.77
N PRO A 294 -25.06 3.51 5.65
CA PRO A 294 -23.74 2.88 5.88
C PRO A 294 -23.11 2.27 4.63
N VAL A 295 -23.93 1.90 3.63
CA VAL A 295 -23.46 1.38 2.33
C VAL A 295 -22.61 2.39 1.59
N LEU A 296 -22.89 3.69 1.72
CA LEU A 296 -22.07 4.75 1.13
C LEU A 296 -20.62 4.70 1.61
N GLY A 297 -20.36 4.18 2.81
CA GLY A 297 -19.01 4.01 3.35
C GLY A 297 -18.13 3.13 2.45
N ILE A 298 -18.66 2.02 1.90
CA ILE A 298 -17.93 1.15 0.98
C ILE A 298 -17.54 1.92 -0.29
N PHE A 299 -18.49 2.67 -0.86
CA PHE A 299 -18.25 3.47 -2.07
C PHE A 299 -17.23 4.57 -1.84
N TYR A 300 -17.31 5.28 -0.70
CA TYR A 300 -16.32 6.31 -0.36
C TYR A 300 -14.94 5.71 -0.15
N PHE A 301 -14.85 4.58 0.55
CA PHE A 301 -13.58 3.89 0.74
C PHE A 301 -12.98 3.44 -0.60
N ALA A 302 -13.77 2.76 -1.42
CA ALA A 302 -13.34 2.30 -2.74
C ALA A 302 -12.94 3.47 -3.66
N ALA A 303 -13.72 4.55 -3.70
CA ALA A 303 -13.43 5.72 -4.52
C ALA A 303 -12.14 6.42 -4.09
N LYS A 304 -11.91 6.63 -2.78
CA LYS A 304 -10.69 7.23 -2.26
C LYS A 304 -9.46 6.35 -2.54
N THR A 305 -9.58 5.04 -2.29
CA THR A 305 -8.50 4.09 -2.57
C THR A 305 -8.18 4.07 -4.07
N LEU A 306 -9.18 4.04 -4.93
CA LEU A 306 -9.00 4.10 -6.38
C LEU A 306 -8.34 5.41 -6.81
N LEU A 307 -8.72 6.55 -6.21
CA LEU A 307 -8.09 7.85 -6.48
C LEU A 307 -6.59 7.82 -6.15
N VAL A 308 -6.21 7.27 -5.00
CA VAL A 308 -4.80 7.10 -4.62
C VAL A 308 -4.09 6.20 -5.64
N ILE A 309 -4.68 5.07 -6.05
CA ILE A 309 -4.12 4.15 -7.05
C ILE A 309 -3.92 4.85 -8.40
N VAL A 310 -4.92 5.59 -8.88
CA VAL A 310 -4.81 6.33 -10.14
C VAL A 310 -3.70 7.39 -10.07
N PHE A 311 -3.55 8.05 -8.93
CA PHE A 311 -2.48 9.02 -8.71
C PHE A 311 -1.09 8.35 -8.72
N ILE A 312 -0.96 7.15 -8.15
CA ILE A 312 0.27 6.34 -8.22
C ILE A 312 0.62 5.99 -9.68
N PHE A 313 -0.36 5.54 -10.45
CA PHE A 313 -0.15 5.21 -11.87
C PHE A 313 0.15 6.44 -12.74
N TRP A 314 -0.39 7.60 -12.36
CA TRP A 314 -0.05 8.86 -13.02
C TRP A 314 1.43 9.22 -12.76
N ILE A 315 1.91 9.12 -11.53
CA ILE A 315 3.32 9.32 -11.19
C ILE A 315 4.19 8.32 -11.96
N ARG A 316 3.80 7.04 -11.99
CA ARG A 316 4.51 6.00 -12.75
C ARG A 316 4.69 6.37 -14.23
N GLY A 317 3.70 6.98 -14.84
CA GLY A 317 3.72 7.37 -16.25
C GLY A 317 4.48 8.67 -16.57
N THR A 318 4.84 9.47 -15.54
CA THR A 318 5.39 10.83 -15.74
C THR A 318 6.81 11.00 -15.26
N PHE A 319 7.21 10.31 -14.19
CA PHE A 319 8.54 10.48 -13.58
C PHE A 319 9.59 9.52 -14.16
N PRO A 320 10.84 9.99 -14.34
CA PRO A 320 11.95 9.11 -14.70
C PRO A 320 12.36 8.24 -13.50
N ARG A 321 13.08 7.14 -13.78
CA ARG A 321 13.64 6.24 -12.77
C ARG A 321 14.84 6.85 -12.07
N PHE A 322 14.96 6.64 -10.75
CA PHE A 322 16.12 7.04 -9.96
C PHE A 322 17.18 5.93 -9.90
N ARG A 323 18.44 6.33 -9.68
CA ARG A 323 19.53 5.39 -9.35
C ARG A 323 19.47 4.99 -7.88
N ILE A 324 19.99 3.81 -7.55
CA ILE A 324 20.00 3.30 -6.17
C ILE A 324 20.67 4.26 -5.18
N ASP A 325 21.78 4.89 -5.54
CA ASP A 325 22.49 5.83 -4.66
C ASP A 325 21.66 7.05 -4.31
N GLN A 326 20.93 7.59 -5.32
CA GLN A 326 20.03 8.73 -5.15
C GLN A 326 18.85 8.35 -4.26
N LEU A 327 18.29 7.16 -4.49
CA LEU A 327 17.16 6.62 -3.79
C LEU A 327 17.48 6.38 -2.31
N MET A 328 18.60 5.71 -2.01
CA MET A 328 19.06 5.50 -0.64
C MET A 328 19.42 6.81 0.06
N GLY A 329 20.11 7.71 -0.66
CA GLY A 329 20.43 9.05 -0.14
C GLY A 329 19.18 9.87 0.18
N PHE A 330 18.13 9.77 -0.61
CA PHE A 330 16.86 10.46 -0.39
C PHE A 330 16.11 9.89 0.84
N ALA A 331 16.04 8.57 0.97
CA ALA A 331 15.41 7.95 2.13
C ALA A 331 16.06 8.40 3.46
N TRP A 332 17.37 8.20 3.60
CA TRP A 332 18.09 8.43 4.85
C TRP A 332 18.38 9.90 5.15
N LYS A 333 18.65 10.72 4.13
CA LYS A 333 19.03 12.14 4.34
C LYS A 333 17.84 13.10 4.31
N VAL A 334 16.69 12.69 3.78
CA VAL A 334 15.52 13.56 3.63
C VAL A 334 14.30 12.97 4.33
N LEU A 335 13.83 11.77 3.93
CA LEU A 335 12.55 11.24 4.42
C LEU A 335 12.60 10.86 5.89
N VAL A 336 13.63 10.16 6.36
CA VAL A 336 13.74 9.75 7.77
C VAL A 336 13.81 10.97 8.70
N PRO A 337 14.67 11.98 8.47
CA PRO A 337 14.66 13.19 9.30
C PRO A 337 13.33 13.95 9.27
N LEU A 338 12.66 14.04 8.11
CA LEU A 338 11.36 14.69 8.00
C LEU A 338 10.28 13.93 8.77
N ALA A 339 10.26 12.60 8.67
CA ALA A 339 9.34 11.75 9.42
C ALA A 339 9.50 11.91 10.93
N LEU A 340 10.75 11.96 11.43
CA LEU A 340 11.07 12.19 12.83
C LEU A 340 10.61 13.57 13.29
N ILE A 341 10.84 14.62 12.49
CA ILE A 341 10.39 15.98 12.81
C ILE A 341 8.86 16.02 12.91
N VAL A 342 8.14 15.40 11.96
CA VAL A 342 6.68 15.34 12.02
C VAL A 342 6.19 14.62 13.27
N LEU A 343 6.79 13.47 13.59
CA LEU A 343 6.44 12.68 14.77
C LEU A 343 6.64 13.49 16.05
N LEU A 344 7.79 14.16 16.20
CA LEU A 344 8.10 15.00 17.38
C LEU A 344 7.16 16.21 17.47
N LEU A 345 6.87 16.88 16.36
CA LEU A 345 5.90 17.99 16.33
C LEU A 345 4.53 17.53 16.80
N VAL A 346 4.04 16.40 16.31
CA VAL A 346 2.77 15.83 16.73
C VAL A 346 2.79 15.49 18.22
N ALA A 347 3.85 14.83 18.71
CA ALA A 347 3.98 14.45 20.12
C ALA A 347 3.97 15.66 21.05
N VAL A 348 4.61 16.77 20.66
CA VAL A 348 4.63 18.02 21.45
C VAL A 348 3.25 18.69 21.41
N VAL A 349 2.65 18.86 20.24
CA VAL A 349 1.39 19.61 20.09
C VAL A 349 0.22 18.89 20.76
N VAL A 350 0.16 17.55 20.72
CA VAL A 350 -0.88 16.76 21.40
C VAL A 350 -0.84 16.95 22.93
N LYS A 351 0.33 17.26 23.50
CA LYS A 351 0.50 17.52 24.94
C LYS A 351 0.15 18.95 25.37
N LEU A 352 -0.05 19.87 24.42
CA LEU A 352 -0.41 21.25 24.75
C LEU A 352 -1.86 21.33 25.26
N PRO A 353 -2.12 22.06 26.35
CA PRO A 353 -3.46 22.23 26.92
C PRO A 353 -4.29 23.29 26.16
N VAL A 354 -4.49 23.07 24.85
CA VAL A 354 -5.24 23.96 23.95
C VAL A 354 -6.41 23.22 23.30
N SER A 355 -7.38 23.95 22.76
CA SER A 355 -8.55 23.33 22.12
C SER A 355 -8.16 22.49 20.89
N PRO A 356 -8.91 21.42 20.55
CA PRO A 356 -8.58 20.54 19.43
C PRO A 356 -8.44 21.27 18.08
N LEU A 357 -9.25 22.30 17.83
CA LEU A 357 -9.15 23.11 16.61
C LEU A 357 -7.84 23.88 16.53
N VAL A 358 -7.39 24.48 17.65
CA VAL A 358 -6.12 25.19 17.71
C VAL A 358 -4.94 24.22 17.55
N GLN A 359 -5.00 23.02 18.13
CA GLN A 359 -3.99 21.97 17.92
C GLN A 359 -3.86 21.62 16.43
N GLN A 360 -4.98 21.42 15.73
CA GLN A 360 -4.97 21.11 14.30
C GLN A 360 -4.39 22.26 13.47
N ALA A 361 -4.76 23.52 13.78
CA ALA A 361 -4.20 24.68 13.10
C ALA A 361 -2.68 24.81 13.30
N ILE A 362 -2.20 24.62 14.55
CA ILE A 362 -0.76 24.62 14.86
C ILE A 362 -0.04 23.51 14.06
N LEU A 363 -0.60 22.30 14.04
CA LEU A 363 -0.03 21.19 13.29
C LEU A 363 0.03 21.47 11.79
N PHE A 364 -1.02 22.00 11.20
CA PHE A 364 -1.05 22.36 9.79
C PHE A 364 0.02 23.40 9.45
N VAL A 365 0.06 24.51 10.18
CA VAL A 365 1.03 25.60 9.94
C VAL A 365 2.47 25.11 10.15
N SER A 366 2.73 24.38 11.23
CA SER A 366 4.07 23.85 11.52
C SER A 366 4.55 22.84 10.47
N ASN A 367 3.67 21.95 9.99
CA ASN A 367 4.00 21.00 8.92
C ASN A 367 4.32 21.71 7.59
N ILE A 368 3.57 22.75 7.23
CA ILE A 368 3.86 23.56 6.04
C ILE A 368 5.16 24.34 6.21
N ALA A 369 5.41 24.92 7.37
CA ALA A 369 6.67 25.63 7.64
C ALA A 369 7.89 24.70 7.49
N VAL A 370 7.81 23.48 8.04
CA VAL A 370 8.87 22.46 7.89
C VAL A 370 9.04 22.05 6.44
N LEU A 371 7.95 21.85 5.69
CA LEU A 371 8.00 21.52 4.26
C LEU A 371 8.72 22.61 3.47
N LEU A 372 8.35 23.87 3.66
CA LEU A 372 8.97 25.02 2.99
C LEU A 372 10.44 25.17 3.37
N ALA A 373 10.79 24.98 4.64
CA ALA A 373 12.18 24.97 5.09
C ALA A 373 13.00 23.84 4.44
N ALA A 374 12.46 22.64 4.37
CA ALA A 374 13.11 21.50 3.72
C ALA A 374 13.32 21.74 2.22
N LEU A 375 12.31 22.25 1.51
CA LEU A 375 12.44 22.61 0.09
C LEU A 375 13.47 23.73 -0.13
N GLY A 376 13.51 24.73 0.74
CA GLY A 376 14.52 25.80 0.72
C GLY A 376 15.95 25.28 0.91
N LEU A 377 16.15 24.36 1.85
CA LEU A 377 17.46 23.72 2.10
C LEU A 377 17.90 22.85 0.93
N LEU A 378 16.99 22.05 0.37
CA LEU A 378 17.27 21.23 -0.82
C LEU A 378 17.61 22.11 -2.03
N GLY A 379 16.85 23.17 -2.27
CA GLY A 379 17.11 24.12 -3.36
C GLY A 379 18.49 24.80 -3.24
N ARG A 380 18.90 25.18 -2.03
CA ARG A 380 20.26 25.73 -1.78
C ARG A 380 21.36 24.72 -2.09
N ARG A 381 21.20 23.46 -1.64
CA ARG A 381 22.18 22.38 -1.91
C ARG A 381 22.32 22.10 -3.40
N LEU A 382 21.21 22.06 -4.13
CA LEU A 382 21.23 21.84 -5.58
C LEU A 382 21.94 22.98 -6.33
N ARG A 383 21.69 24.24 -5.96
CA ARG A 383 22.40 25.39 -6.55
C ARG A 383 23.88 25.30 -6.33
N VAL A 384 24.35 25.04 -5.11
CA VAL A 384 25.76 24.88 -4.77
C VAL A 384 26.40 23.71 -5.54
N ALA A 385 25.71 22.60 -5.70
CA ALA A 385 26.19 21.45 -6.48
C ALA A 385 26.34 21.80 -7.97
N THR A 386 25.39 22.50 -8.56
CA THR A 386 25.40 22.94 -9.95
C THR A 386 26.52 23.95 -10.20
N GLU A 387 26.78 24.89 -9.27
CA GLU A 387 27.88 25.84 -9.36
C GLU A 387 29.25 25.13 -9.29
N ARG A 388 29.40 24.14 -8.40
CA ARG A 388 30.64 23.32 -8.34
C ARG A 388 30.89 22.55 -9.63
N GLN A 389 29.88 21.98 -10.25
CA GLN A 389 30.03 21.31 -11.55
C GLN A 389 30.41 22.29 -12.67
N ARG A 390 29.86 23.50 -12.69
CA ARG A 390 30.21 24.54 -13.67
C ARG A 390 31.65 25.04 -13.50
N LEU A 391 32.14 25.11 -12.27
CA LEU A 391 33.51 25.54 -11.97
C LEU A 391 34.54 24.41 -12.20
N GLY A 392 34.19 23.15 -11.85
CA GLY A 392 35.06 21.98 -12.07
C GLY A 392 35.17 21.52 -13.53
N GLY A 393 34.22 21.89 -14.39
CA GLY A 393 34.28 21.63 -15.84
C GLY A 393 35.08 22.66 -16.64
N ARG A 394 35.79 23.59 -15.97
CA ARG A 394 36.69 24.59 -16.58
C ARG A 394 38.18 24.31 -16.32
N ILE A 395 38.51 23.13 -15.78
CA ILE A 395 39.86 22.56 -15.69
C ILE A 395 39.89 21.31 -16.60
#